data_e224953ae0cfbb8629061793fa7038ec
#
_entry.id   e224953ae0cfbb8629061793fa7038ec
#
_cell.length_a   1.000
_cell.length_b   1.000
_cell.length_c   1.000
_cell.angle_alpha   90.00
_cell.angle_beta   90.00
_cell.angle_gamma   90.00
#
_symmetry.space_group_name_H-M   'P 1'
#
loop_
_entity.id
_entity.type
_entity.pdbx_description
1 polymer ?
#
loop_
_entity_poly.entity_id
_entity_poly.type
_entity_poly.pdbx_seq_one_letter_code
_entity_poly.pdbx_strand_id
1 'polypeptide(L)'
;MLKKIQRATASSPEGTRGLVRGVLACAAQNIAFMLPTSLLYALVRDLMAGGAAGRTAFYVCGCVACFALILLTTWFQYNGTYFTTYQESGIRRLTLAERLRRLPLSFFGKRDLADLTSTIMADCEVLEKTCSHFIPGLFGSLISTVLIALGLFLFDWRMALAALWVIPVSAAIVLCSYRVQDRVQSRTMAVKMTCADGIQEYIESIRDLKASNAEQGYLGGLSRKIRAVEKQTIAAELTNAVFVTSAGTVLKLGIASVALTGSVLLLSGRIDVLTLFLFLLVASRLYDPMQGALQNLAAVIAMRTNVARMNEILEYPIQTGSEQLSNQGCDIVFDHVGFAYNSGETVLKDVSFTAKQGQVTALVGPSSGGKTTVSRLAARFWDYQKGSITVGGMDVSKIDPEKLMSLYSIVFQDVTLFDNTILENIRLGRKDATDEEVLAAAKLANCDEFAEKLPDKWNTDIGENGCALSGGERQRISIARAFLKDAPIILLDEATASLDVENETLIQTALSRLIRNKTVLIIAHRMRTVAGADKIVVLADGVVAEQGSPNELYAKNGLYTHMVDLQNGSQSWSI
;
A
#
# COMPACT_ATOMS: atom_id res chain seq x y z
N MET A 1 -17.33 -16.70 -12.85
CA MET A 1 -16.03 -16.52 -13.52
C MET A 1 -15.47 -15.10 -13.28
N LEU A 2 -16.22 -14.05 -13.59
CA LEU A 2 -15.78 -12.65 -13.41
C LEU A 2 -15.29 -12.32 -11.98
N LYS A 3 -16.03 -12.71 -10.93
CA LYS A 3 -15.59 -12.49 -9.53
C LYS A 3 -14.23 -13.13 -9.17
N LYS A 4 -13.91 -14.30 -9.77
CA LYS A 4 -12.60 -14.94 -9.56
C LYS A 4 -11.48 -14.14 -10.24
N ILE A 5 -11.75 -13.59 -11.45
CA ILE A 5 -10.79 -12.73 -12.16
C ILE A 5 -10.61 -11.42 -11.40
N GLN A 6 -11.68 -10.79 -10.90
CA GLN A 6 -11.61 -9.60 -10.05
C GLN A 6 -10.67 -9.78 -8.86
N ARG A 7 -10.86 -10.85 -8.09
CA ARG A 7 -9.99 -11.14 -6.94
C ARG A 7 -8.56 -11.46 -7.36
N ALA A 8 -8.37 -12.14 -8.50
CA ALA A 8 -7.04 -12.50 -9.02
C ALA A 8 -6.27 -11.31 -9.62
N THR A 9 -6.93 -10.21 -9.95
CA THR A 9 -6.33 -9.00 -10.53
C THR A 9 -6.52 -7.75 -9.68
N ALA A 10 -7.15 -7.87 -8.51
CA ALA A 10 -7.56 -6.74 -7.66
C ALA A 10 -8.21 -5.60 -8.47
N SER A 11 -9.10 -5.96 -9.42
CA SER A 11 -9.74 -5.02 -10.35
C SER A 11 -11.19 -4.76 -10.03
N SER A 12 -11.71 -3.62 -10.45
CA SER A 12 -13.13 -3.29 -10.42
C SER A 12 -13.94 -4.19 -11.38
N PRO A 13 -15.27 -4.25 -11.27
CA PRO A 13 -16.11 -4.95 -12.24
C PRO A 13 -15.95 -4.44 -13.68
N GLU A 14 -15.72 -3.13 -13.84
CA GLU A 14 -15.49 -2.47 -15.13
C GLU A 14 -14.11 -2.78 -15.68
N GLY A 15 -13.07 -2.70 -14.85
CA GLY A 15 -11.70 -3.06 -15.20
C GLY A 15 -11.58 -4.52 -15.63
N THR A 16 -12.31 -5.43 -14.96
CA THR A 16 -12.35 -6.85 -15.36
C THR A 16 -12.99 -7.04 -16.73
N ARG A 17 -14.07 -6.32 -17.06
CA ARG A 17 -14.69 -6.36 -18.40
C ARG A 17 -13.74 -5.77 -19.46
N GLY A 18 -13.05 -4.68 -19.10
CA GLY A 18 -12.03 -4.06 -19.94
C GLY A 18 -10.89 -5.03 -20.28
N LEU A 19 -10.38 -5.75 -19.26
CA LEU A 19 -9.34 -6.76 -19.43
C LEU A 19 -9.76 -7.88 -20.40
N VAL A 20 -10.99 -8.39 -20.26
CA VAL A 20 -11.52 -9.41 -21.19
C VAL A 20 -11.63 -8.87 -22.62
N ARG A 21 -12.10 -7.63 -22.79
CA ARG A 21 -12.13 -6.98 -24.12
C ARG A 21 -10.72 -6.81 -24.68
N GLY A 22 -9.74 -6.44 -23.86
CA GLY A 22 -8.33 -6.34 -24.25
C GLY A 22 -7.76 -7.67 -24.73
N VAL A 23 -8.06 -8.78 -24.02
CA VAL A 23 -7.66 -10.15 -24.44
C VAL A 23 -8.25 -10.50 -25.80
N LEU A 24 -9.54 -10.25 -26.01
CA LEU A 24 -10.20 -10.54 -27.30
C LEU A 24 -9.66 -9.66 -28.42
N ALA A 25 -9.37 -8.40 -28.15
CA ALA A 25 -8.77 -7.49 -29.12
C ALA A 25 -7.35 -7.92 -29.50
N CYS A 26 -6.52 -8.39 -28.54
CA CYS A 26 -5.21 -8.97 -28.84
C CYS A 26 -5.32 -10.23 -29.71
N ALA A 27 -6.29 -11.11 -29.43
CA ALA A 27 -6.52 -12.29 -30.27
C ALA A 27 -6.93 -11.91 -31.70
N ALA A 28 -7.84 -10.94 -31.84
CA ALA A 28 -8.27 -10.43 -33.15
C ALA A 28 -7.12 -9.79 -33.94
N GLN A 29 -6.25 -9.02 -33.25
CA GLN A 29 -5.06 -8.42 -33.86
C GLN A 29 -4.08 -9.50 -34.36
N ASN A 30 -3.80 -10.53 -33.54
CA ASN A 30 -2.93 -11.63 -33.91
C ASN A 30 -3.46 -12.37 -35.17
N ILE A 31 -4.80 -12.54 -35.26
CA ILE A 31 -5.43 -13.13 -36.45
C ILE A 31 -5.32 -12.19 -37.64
N ALA A 32 -5.52 -10.89 -37.47
CA ALA A 32 -5.39 -9.92 -38.55
C ALA A 32 -3.97 -9.90 -39.12
N PHE A 33 -2.94 -10.09 -38.32
CA PHE A 33 -1.56 -10.22 -38.77
C PHE A 33 -1.30 -11.49 -39.62
N MET A 34 -2.18 -12.48 -39.59
CA MET A 34 -2.10 -13.67 -40.47
C MET A 34 -2.70 -13.44 -41.86
N LEU A 35 -3.55 -12.43 -42.06
CA LEU A 35 -4.21 -12.15 -43.34
C LEU A 35 -3.25 -11.84 -44.49
N PRO A 36 -2.17 -11.05 -44.32
CA PRO A 36 -1.15 -10.86 -45.34
C PRO A 36 -0.49 -12.17 -45.82
N THR A 37 -0.34 -13.15 -44.89
CA THR A 37 0.18 -14.48 -45.20
C THR A 37 -0.77 -15.25 -46.12
N SER A 38 -2.09 -15.14 -45.87
CA SER A 38 -3.10 -15.76 -46.73
C SER A 38 -3.15 -15.12 -48.13
N LEU A 39 -2.97 -13.80 -48.20
CA LEU A 39 -2.89 -13.07 -49.49
C LEU A 39 -1.64 -13.44 -50.28
N LEU A 40 -0.49 -13.58 -49.59
CA LEU A 40 0.76 -14.03 -50.19
C LEU A 40 0.65 -15.46 -50.74
N TYR A 41 0.00 -16.35 -49.95
CA TYR A 41 -0.30 -17.71 -50.41
C TYR A 41 -1.13 -17.71 -51.71
N ALA A 42 -2.20 -16.89 -51.79
CA ALA A 42 -3.03 -16.75 -52.97
C ALA A 42 -2.22 -16.21 -54.18
N LEU A 43 -1.35 -15.21 -53.95
CA LEU A 43 -0.47 -14.67 -54.99
C LEU A 43 0.49 -15.73 -55.56
N VAL A 44 1.17 -16.49 -54.68
CA VAL A 44 2.10 -17.54 -55.13
C VAL A 44 1.37 -18.63 -55.89
N ARG A 45 0.17 -19.03 -55.45
CA ARG A 45 -0.68 -19.98 -56.16
C ARG A 45 -1.02 -19.51 -57.58
N ASP A 46 -1.46 -18.25 -57.73
CA ASP A 46 -1.86 -17.68 -59.01
C ASP A 46 -0.63 -17.45 -59.94
N LEU A 47 0.55 -17.12 -59.36
CA LEU A 47 1.82 -17.06 -60.13
C LEU A 47 2.21 -18.43 -60.67
N MET A 48 2.10 -19.49 -59.87
CA MET A 48 2.38 -20.85 -60.34
C MET A 48 1.39 -21.34 -61.42
N ALA A 49 0.15 -20.85 -61.37
CA ALA A 49 -0.89 -21.14 -62.36
C ALA A 49 -0.80 -20.25 -63.64
N GLY A 50 0.14 -19.30 -63.72
CA GLY A 50 0.32 -18.39 -64.87
C GLY A 50 -0.75 -17.28 -64.96
N GLY A 51 -1.62 -17.10 -63.98
CA GLY A 51 -2.78 -16.19 -64.00
C GLY A 51 -2.64 -14.87 -63.23
N ALA A 52 -1.49 -14.57 -62.64
CA ALA A 52 -1.33 -13.44 -61.71
C ALA A 52 -1.46 -12.05 -62.39
N ALA A 53 -1.08 -11.89 -63.63
CA ALA A 53 -1.08 -10.61 -64.33
C ALA A 53 -2.50 -9.99 -64.47
N GLY A 54 -3.55 -10.81 -64.62
CA GLY A 54 -4.95 -10.34 -64.70
C GLY A 54 -5.60 -9.97 -63.36
N ARG A 55 -4.95 -10.28 -62.21
CA ARG A 55 -5.50 -10.08 -60.86
C ARG A 55 -4.76 -9.03 -60.01
N THR A 56 -3.95 -8.17 -60.64
CA THR A 56 -3.14 -7.15 -59.94
C THR A 56 -4.02 -6.25 -59.04
N ALA A 57 -5.17 -5.81 -59.55
CA ALA A 57 -6.10 -4.99 -58.78
C ALA A 57 -6.61 -5.71 -57.49
N PHE A 58 -6.89 -7.03 -57.58
CA PHE A 58 -7.30 -7.83 -56.42
C PHE A 58 -6.23 -7.85 -55.35
N TYR A 59 -4.96 -8.02 -55.69
CA TYR A 59 -3.86 -8.03 -54.71
C TYR A 59 -3.60 -6.67 -54.13
N VAL A 60 -3.66 -5.60 -54.92
CA VAL A 60 -3.53 -4.21 -54.39
C VAL A 60 -4.66 -3.88 -53.44
N CYS A 61 -5.91 -4.13 -53.82
CA CYS A 61 -7.07 -3.93 -52.95
C CYS A 61 -6.99 -4.82 -51.71
N GLY A 62 -6.55 -6.07 -51.84
CA GLY A 62 -6.33 -7.00 -50.73
C GLY A 62 -5.28 -6.49 -49.74
N CYS A 63 -4.14 -5.97 -50.23
CA CYS A 63 -3.13 -5.34 -49.36
C CYS A 63 -3.68 -4.14 -48.59
N VAL A 64 -4.42 -3.25 -49.27
CA VAL A 64 -5.04 -2.08 -48.63
C VAL A 64 -6.07 -2.52 -47.58
N ALA A 65 -6.89 -3.51 -47.89
CA ALA A 65 -7.87 -4.06 -46.96
C ALA A 65 -7.22 -4.72 -45.73
N CYS A 66 -6.16 -5.52 -45.93
CA CYS A 66 -5.38 -6.10 -44.85
C CYS A 66 -4.76 -5.01 -43.97
N PHE A 67 -4.16 -3.98 -44.55
CA PHE A 67 -3.57 -2.87 -43.81
C PHE A 67 -4.62 -2.12 -43.02
N ALA A 68 -5.78 -1.79 -43.61
CA ALA A 68 -6.87 -1.13 -42.93
C ALA A 68 -7.41 -1.97 -41.76
N LEU A 69 -7.54 -3.29 -41.91
CA LEU A 69 -8.00 -4.19 -40.88
C LEU A 69 -6.97 -4.33 -39.72
N ILE A 70 -5.68 -4.38 -40.05
CA ILE A 70 -4.59 -4.38 -39.08
C ILE A 70 -4.62 -3.08 -38.27
N LEU A 71 -4.75 -1.91 -38.89
CA LEU A 71 -4.86 -0.63 -38.20
C LEU A 71 -6.09 -0.60 -37.28
N LEU A 72 -7.23 -1.06 -37.77
CA LEU A 72 -8.47 -1.10 -37.00
C LEU A 72 -8.35 -2.00 -35.78
N THR A 73 -7.85 -3.23 -35.94
CA THR A 73 -7.65 -4.17 -34.82
C THR A 73 -6.59 -3.69 -33.87
N THR A 74 -5.53 -3.04 -34.32
CA THR A 74 -4.50 -2.42 -33.46
C THR A 74 -5.08 -1.27 -32.66
N TRP A 75 -5.94 -0.43 -33.26
CA TRP A 75 -6.61 0.65 -32.55
C TRP A 75 -7.54 0.12 -31.44
N PHE A 76 -8.33 -0.92 -31.73
CA PHE A 76 -9.17 -1.58 -30.72
C PHE A 76 -8.34 -2.25 -29.63
N GLN A 77 -7.25 -2.90 -29.98
CA GLN A 77 -6.34 -3.53 -29.03
C GLN A 77 -5.71 -2.47 -28.12
N TYR A 78 -5.18 -1.38 -28.69
CA TYR A 78 -4.56 -0.30 -27.92
C TYR A 78 -5.55 0.32 -26.92
N ASN A 79 -6.75 0.69 -27.37
CA ASN A 79 -7.77 1.25 -26.49
C ASN A 79 -8.23 0.26 -25.42
N GLY A 80 -8.41 -1.01 -25.77
CA GLY A 80 -8.87 -2.06 -24.85
C GLY A 80 -7.83 -2.47 -23.81
N THR A 81 -6.54 -2.36 -24.13
CA THR A 81 -5.46 -2.75 -23.21
C THR A 81 -4.93 -1.57 -22.42
N TYR A 82 -4.48 -0.50 -23.09
CA TYR A 82 -3.80 0.61 -22.39
C TYR A 82 -4.79 1.55 -21.71
N PHE A 83 -5.69 2.14 -22.47
CA PHE A 83 -6.54 3.20 -21.95
C PHE A 83 -7.40 2.71 -20.77
N THR A 84 -8.03 1.55 -20.94
CA THR A 84 -8.86 0.94 -19.87
C THR A 84 -8.04 0.58 -18.64
N THR A 85 -6.80 0.11 -18.82
CA THR A 85 -5.95 -0.30 -17.70
C THR A 85 -5.42 0.89 -16.91
N TYR A 86 -5.06 1.99 -17.58
CA TYR A 86 -4.61 3.19 -16.88
C TYR A 86 -5.71 3.84 -16.07
N GLN A 87 -6.95 3.88 -16.60
CA GLN A 87 -8.11 4.31 -15.82
C GLN A 87 -8.36 3.42 -14.61
N GLU A 88 -8.29 2.11 -14.79
CA GLU A 88 -8.44 1.13 -13.71
C GLU A 88 -7.34 1.27 -12.65
N SER A 89 -6.11 1.59 -13.05
CA SER A 89 -5.00 1.84 -12.12
C SER A 89 -5.28 3.03 -11.22
N GLY A 90 -5.83 4.12 -11.76
CA GLY A 90 -6.29 5.27 -10.98
C GLY A 90 -7.40 4.89 -9.98
N ILE A 91 -8.43 4.18 -10.45
CA ILE A 91 -9.53 3.69 -9.60
C ILE A 91 -9.00 2.78 -8.48
N ARG A 92 -8.05 1.90 -8.78
CA ARG A 92 -7.44 0.99 -7.80
C ARG A 92 -6.71 1.76 -6.70
N ARG A 93 -5.88 2.75 -7.06
CA ARG A 93 -5.17 3.59 -6.08
C ARG A 93 -6.14 4.36 -5.19
N LEU A 94 -7.19 4.95 -5.78
CA LEU A 94 -8.25 5.63 -5.02
C LEU A 94 -9.00 4.66 -4.09
N THR A 95 -9.32 3.45 -4.57
CA THR A 95 -10.00 2.44 -3.76
C THR A 95 -9.15 1.98 -2.58
N LEU A 96 -7.84 1.79 -2.79
CA LEU A 96 -6.90 1.46 -1.72
C LEU A 96 -6.78 2.61 -0.71
N ALA A 97 -6.65 3.85 -1.18
CA ALA A 97 -6.59 5.02 -0.31
C ALA A 97 -7.86 5.19 0.52
N GLU A 98 -9.04 5.06 -0.11
CA GLU A 98 -10.33 5.11 0.60
C GLU A 98 -10.48 3.95 1.60
N ARG A 99 -9.95 2.77 1.24
CA ARG A 99 -9.94 1.64 2.17
C ARG A 99 -9.04 1.90 3.37
N LEU A 100 -7.82 2.42 3.15
CA LEU A 100 -6.91 2.80 4.23
C LEU A 100 -7.54 3.82 5.18
N ARG A 101 -8.27 4.81 4.66
CA ARG A 101 -8.99 5.79 5.49
C ARG A 101 -9.95 5.14 6.49
N ARG A 102 -10.58 4.02 6.12
CA ARG A 102 -11.57 3.29 6.95
C ARG A 102 -10.96 2.21 7.83
N LEU A 103 -9.67 1.90 7.67
CA LEU A 103 -9.04 0.89 8.51
C LEU A 103 -8.80 1.41 9.93
N PRO A 104 -8.91 0.53 10.94
CA PRO A 104 -8.62 0.90 12.32
C PRO A 104 -7.15 1.30 12.47
N LEU A 105 -6.85 2.22 13.39
CA LEU A 105 -5.47 2.62 13.67
C LEU A 105 -4.58 1.46 14.10
N SER A 106 -5.17 0.39 14.64
CA SER A 106 -4.49 -0.87 14.95
C SER A 106 -3.83 -1.53 13.74
N PHE A 107 -4.34 -1.30 12.53
CA PHE A 107 -3.75 -1.79 11.29
C PHE A 107 -2.38 -1.13 11.02
N PHE A 108 -2.30 0.19 11.18
CA PHE A 108 -1.08 0.97 10.95
C PHE A 108 0.02 0.68 11.98
N GLY A 109 -0.35 0.28 13.20
CA GLY A 109 0.62 -0.16 14.21
C GLY A 109 1.25 -1.54 13.94
N LYS A 110 0.73 -2.31 12.97
CA LYS A 110 1.24 -3.63 12.57
C LYS A 110 2.02 -3.63 11.26
N ARG A 111 1.94 -2.56 10.52
CA ARG A 111 2.50 -2.43 9.17
C ARG A 111 3.44 -1.24 9.10
N ASP A 112 4.55 -1.44 8.42
CA ASP A 112 5.44 -0.34 8.08
C ASP A 112 4.76 0.59 7.04
N LEU A 113 4.87 1.89 7.26
CA LEU A 113 4.34 2.92 6.35
C LEU A 113 4.99 2.84 4.97
N ALA A 114 6.29 2.51 4.92
CA ALA A 114 7.01 2.30 3.67
C ALA A 114 6.45 1.12 2.87
N ASP A 115 6.05 0.03 3.56
CA ASP A 115 5.40 -1.13 2.92
C ASP A 115 4.03 -0.76 2.32
N LEU A 116 3.21 0.02 3.04
CA LEU A 116 1.92 0.51 2.54
C LEU A 116 2.07 1.43 1.34
N THR A 117 3.03 2.36 1.39
CA THR A 117 3.35 3.26 0.28
C THR A 117 3.81 2.48 -0.95
N SER A 118 4.70 1.49 -0.76
CA SER A 118 5.14 0.58 -1.81
C SER A 118 3.98 -0.20 -2.44
N THR A 119 3.02 -0.66 -1.63
CA THR A 119 1.84 -1.37 -2.14
C THR A 119 0.96 -0.48 -3.01
N ILE A 120 0.73 0.79 -2.64
CA ILE A 120 -0.08 1.72 -3.43
C ILE A 120 0.64 2.17 -4.70
N MET A 121 1.94 2.39 -4.65
CA MET A 121 2.71 2.93 -5.78
C MET A 121 3.29 1.82 -6.66
N ALA A 122 4.22 1.04 -6.12
CA ALA A 122 4.98 0.06 -6.90
C ALA A 122 4.16 -1.18 -7.28
N ASP A 123 3.39 -1.76 -6.35
CA ASP A 123 2.59 -2.94 -6.68
C ASP A 123 1.47 -2.60 -7.68
N CYS A 124 0.85 -1.40 -7.57
CA CYS A 124 -0.11 -0.93 -8.56
C CYS A 124 0.52 -0.75 -9.94
N GLU A 125 1.76 -0.26 -10.05
CA GLU A 125 2.49 -0.14 -11.31
C GLU A 125 2.77 -1.52 -11.94
N VAL A 126 3.17 -2.50 -11.14
CA VAL A 126 3.36 -3.88 -11.61
C VAL A 126 2.06 -4.47 -12.16
N LEU A 127 0.94 -4.26 -11.46
CA LEU A 127 -0.37 -4.70 -11.94
C LEU A 127 -0.80 -3.97 -13.21
N GLU A 128 -0.53 -2.68 -13.30
CA GLU A 128 -0.80 -1.87 -14.49
C GLU A 128 -0.09 -2.45 -15.71
N LYS A 129 1.22 -2.69 -15.64
CA LYS A 129 2.00 -3.34 -16.70
C LYS A 129 1.50 -4.75 -17.03
N THR A 130 1.17 -5.52 -15.99
CA THR A 130 0.70 -6.90 -16.15
C THR A 130 -0.67 -6.95 -16.82
N CYS A 131 -1.60 -6.10 -16.44
CA CYS A 131 -2.95 -6.06 -16.98
C CYS A 131 -3.00 -5.40 -18.38
N SER A 132 -2.12 -4.44 -18.69
CA SER A 132 -2.07 -3.79 -20.01
C SER A 132 -1.36 -4.62 -21.07
N HIS A 133 -0.28 -5.34 -20.69
CA HIS A 133 0.58 -6.00 -21.67
C HIS A 133 0.58 -7.53 -21.51
N PHE A 134 0.85 -8.04 -20.29
CA PHE A 134 1.20 -9.44 -20.11
C PHE A 134 -0.02 -10.37 -20.16
N ILE A 135 -1.10 -10.03 -19.47
CA ILE A 135 -2.32 -10.83 -19.48
C ILE A 135 -2.99 -10.83 -20.87
N PRO A 136 -3.25 -9.66 -21.50
CA PRO A 136 -3.83 -9.64 -22.83
C PRO A 136 -2.95 -10.33 -23.87
N GLY A 137 -1.64 -10.11 -23.83
CA GLY A 137 -0.68 -10.76 -24.73
C GLY A 137 -0.68 -12.29 -24.57
N LEU A 138 -0.63 -12.80 -23.33
CA LEU A 138 -0.62 -14.24 -23.04
C LEU A 138 -1.92 -14.92 -23.53
N PHE A 139 -3.06 -14.45 -23.02
CA PHE A 139 -4.34 -15.11 -23.34
C PHE A 139 -4.79 -14.83 -24.79
N GLY A 140 -4.50 -13.64 -25.33
CA GLY A 140 -4.76 -13.32 -26.73
C GLY A 140 -3.96 -14.21 -27.68
N SER A 141 -2.67 -14.44 -27.40
CA SER A 141 -1.82 -15.35 -28.18
C SER A 141 -2.27 -16.81 -28.05
N LEU A 142 -2.69 -17.25 -26.87
CA LEU A 142 -3.25 -18.59 -26.68
C LEU A 142 -4.52 -18.80 -27.52
N ILE A 143 -5.47 -17.86 -27.47
CA ILE A 143 -6.71 -17.95 -28.24
C ILE A 143 -6.44 -17.95 -29.74
N SER A 144 -5.62 -17.02 -30.22
CA SER A 144 -5.26 -16.94 -31.66
C SER A 144 -4.53 -18.20 -32.13
N THR A 145 -3.60 -18.73 -31.31
CA THR A 145 -2.88 -19.97 -31.63
C THR A 145 -3.81 -21.16 -31.78
N VAL A 146 -4.79 -21.32 -30.86
CA VAL A 146 -5.79 -22.39 -30.93
C VAL A 146 -6.63 -22.27 -32.20
N LEU A 147 -7.06 -21.07 -32.58
CA LEU A 147 -7.87 -20.83 -33.77
C LEU A 147 -7.05 -21.13 -35.06
N ILE A 148 -5.80 -20.68 -35.10
CA ILE A 148 -4.88 -20.94 -36.22
C ILE A 148 -4.57 -22.45 -36.31
N ALA A 149 -4.33 -23.11 -35.17
CA ALA A 149 -4.08 -24.55 -35.11
C ALA A 149 -5.27 -25.35 -35.71
N LEU A 150 -6.51 -24.98 -35.36
CA LEU A 150 -7.70 -25.60 -35.93
C LEU A 150 -7.73 -25.46 -37.47
N GLY A 151 -7.37 -24.27 -37.97
CA GLY A 151 -7.24 -24.04 -39.42
C GLY A 151 -6.17 -24.92 -40.07
N LEU A 152 -4.98 -25.05 -39.43
CA LEU A 152 -3.90 -25.88 -39.92
C LEU A 152 -4.27 -27.37 -39.96
N PHE A 153 -4.99 -27.88 -38.97
CA PHE A 153 -5.46 -29.28 -38.97
C PHE A 153 -6.45 -29.59 -40.11
N LEU A 154 -7.22 -28.60 -40.59
CA LEU A 154 -8.12 -28.77 -41.73
C LEU A 154 -7.36 -28.85 -43.07
N PHE A 155 -6.14 -28.28 -43.16
CA PHE A 155 -5.29 -28.37 -44.35
C PHE A 155 -4.56 -29.70 -44.44
N ASP A 156 -3.69 -29.97 -43.45
CA ASP A 156 -2.98 -31.26 -43.32
C ASP A 156 -2.61 -31.49 -41.83
N TRP A 157 -3.17 -32.56 -41.23
CA TRP A 157 -2.96 -32.86 -39.84
C TRP A 157 -1.51 -33.25 -39.48
N ARG A 158 -0.76 -33.81 -40.45
CA ARG A 158 0.64 -34.24 -40.25
C ARG A 158 1.56 -33.04 -40.14
N MET A 159 1.37 -32.09 -41.06
CA MET A 159 2.08 -30.82 -41.07
C MET A 159 1.69 -29.98 -39.82
N ALA A 160 0.41 -29.98 -39.45
CA ALA A 160 -0.05 -29.31 -38.26
C ALA A 160 0.61 -29.86 -36.97
N LEU A 161 0.71 -31.19 -36.83
CA LEU A 161 1.46 -31.80 -35.71
C LEU A 161 2.93 -31.41 -35.73
N ALA A 162 3.58 -31.40 -36.91
CA ALA A 162 4.98 -30.97 -37.04
C ALA A 162 5.20 -29.50 -36.65
N ALA A 163 4.20 -28.63 -36.85
CA ALA A 163 4.26 -27.23 -36.43
C ALA A 163 3.94 -27.01 -34.95
N LEU A 164 3.02 -27.77 -34.36
CA LEU A 164 2.43 -27.44 -33.07
C LEU A 164 3.08 -28.14 -31.85
N TRP A 165 3.81 -29.26 -32.04
CA TRP A 165 4.42 -30.01 -30.94
C TRP A 165 5.41 -29.20 -30.11
N VAL A 166 6.05 -28.19 -30.69
CA VAL A 166 7.01 -27.30 -30.02
C VAL A 166 6.35 -26.40 -28.99
N ILE A 167 5.06 -26.09 -29.15
CA ILE A 167 4.33 -25.19 -28.24
C ILE A 167 4.17 -25.80 -26.83
N PRO A 168 3.63 -27.02 -26.68
CA PRO A 168 3.52 -27.65 -25.36
C PRO A 168 4.90 -27.93 -24.73
N VAL A 169 5.93 -28.24 -25.54
CA VAL A 169 7.29 -28.47 -25.03
C VAL A 169 7.88 -27.15 -24.47
N SER A 170 7.79 -26.07 -25.23
CA SER A 170 8.23 -24.74 -24.77
C SER A 170 7.47 -24.28 -23.52
N ALA A 171 6.16 -24.47 -23.50
CA ALA A 171 5.36 -24.19 -22.31
C ALA A 171 5.78 -25.03 -21.11
N ALA A 172 6.07 -26.32 -21.30
CA ALA A 172 6.57 -27.20 -20.24
C ALA A 172 7.92 -26.72 -19.68
N ILE A 173 8.85 -26.27 -20.54
CA ILE A 173 10.15 -25.71 -20.10
C ILE A 173 9.90 -24.50 -19.17
N VAL A 174 9.05 -23.56 -19.56
CA VAL A 174 8.75 -22.36 -18.75
C VAL A 174 8.06 -22.74 -17.45
N LEU A 175 7.07 -23.63 -17.48
CA LEU A 175 6.34 -24.08 -16.29
C LEU A 175 7.22 -24.87 -15.31
N CYS A 176 8.10 -25.73 -15.82
CA CYS A 176 9.05 -26.48 -14.98
C CYS A 176 10.11 -25.56 -14.36
N SER A 177 10.55 -24.54 -15.08
CA SER A 177 11.53 -23.56 -14.59
C SER A 177 10.98 -22.62 -13.52
N TYR A 178 9.65 -22.48 -13.43
CA TYR A 178 8.99 -21.52 -12.55
C TYR A 178 9.46 -21.63 -11.09
N ARG A 179 9.55 -22.85 -10.54
CA ARG A 179 9.99 -23.04 -9.14
C ARG A 179 11.43 -22.58 -8.89
N VAL A 180 12.29 -22.70 -9.89
CA VAL A 180 13.69 -22.25 -9.82
C VAL A 180 13.72 -20.72 -9.90
N GLN A 181 13.01 -20.15 -10.87
CA GLN A 181 12.91 -18.70 -11.06
C GLN A 181 12.31 -18.01 -9.83
N ASP A 182 11.24 -18.55 -9.25
CA ASP A 182 10.59 -18.03 -8.05
C ASP A 182 11.54 -18.01 -6.83
N ARG A 183 12.30 -19.09 -6.61
CA ARG A 183 13.32 -19.13 -5.54
C ARG A 183 14.43 -18.11 -5.74
N VAL A 184 14.89 -17.97 -6.96
CA VAL A 184 15.96 -17.01 -7.30
C VAL A 184 15.44 -15.59 -7.13
N GLN A 185 14.23 -15.31 -7.60
CA GLN A 185 13.59 -13.99 -7.47
C GLN A 185 13.32 -13.63 -6.01
N SER A 186 12.82 -14.57 -5.20
CA SER A 186 12.60 -14.36 -3.76
C SER A 186 13.90 -14.07 -3.02
N ARG A 187 15.00 -14.76 -3.35
CA ARG A 187 16.33 -14.44 -2.80
C ARG A 187 16.82 -13.08 -3.22
N THR A 188 16.62 -12.72 -4.50
CA THR A 188 16.99 -11.40 -5.02
C THR A 188 16.26 -10.29 -4.29
N MET A 189 14.96 -10.49 -4.05
CA MET A 189 14.15 -9.53 -3.28
C MET A 189 14.64 -9.40 -1.83
N ALA A 190 14.92 -10.50 -1.14
CA ALA A 190 15.44 -10.48 0.22
C ALA A 190 16.77 -9.72 0.33
N VAL A 191 17.70 -9.95 -0.62
CA VAL A 191 18.99 -9.25 -0.66
C VAL A 191 18.83 -7.76 -0.97
N LYS A 192 17.90 -7.39 -1.87
CA LYS A 192 17.56 -5.99 -2.15
C LYS A 192 16.98 -5.28 -0.93
N MET A 193 16.07 -5.92 -0.19
CA MET A 193 15.51 -5.37 1.06
C MET A 193 16.61 -5.14 2.10
N THR A 194 17.46 -6.15 2.36
CA THR A 194 18.60 -5.99 3.30
C THR A 194 19.56 -4.86 2.90
N CYS A 195 19.72 -4.61 1.61
CA CYS A 195 20.52 -3.48 1.12
C CYS A 195 19.78 -2.15 1.32
N ALA A 196 18.49 -2.10 1.04
CA ALA A 196 17.67 -0.91 1.25
C ALA A 196 17.65 -0.52 2.74
N ASP A 197 17.43 -1.48 3.64
CA ASP A 197 17.49 -1.27 5.09
C ASP A 197 18.85 -0.69 5.52
N GLY A 198 19.94 -1.23 4.95
CA GLY A 198 21.28 -0.70 5.25
C GLY A 198 21.54 0.70 4.70
N ILE A 199 20.94 1.07 3.56
CA ILE A 199 21.00 2.44 3.03
C ILE A 199 20.18 3.38 3.92
N GLN A 200 19.00 2.98 4.31
CA GLN A 200 18.15 3.76 5.20
C GLN A 200 18.85 4.00 6.55
N GLU A 201 19.36 2.95 7.20
CA GLU A 201 20.12 3.04 8.44
C GLU A 201 21.32 4.01 8.30
N TYR A 202 22.04 3.95 7.17
CA TYR A 202 23.15 4.87 6.89
C TYR A 202 22.69 6.32 6.82
N ILE A 203 21.58 6.61 6.15
CA ILE A 203 21.02 7.96 6.01
C ILE A 203 20.53 8.49 7.36
N GLU A 204 19.78 7.67 8.11
CA GLU A 204 19.26 8.04 9.43
C GLU A 204 20.37 8.31 10.44
N SER A 205 21.42 7.47 10.42
CA SER A 205 22.54 7.55 11.38
C SER A 205 23.71 8.42 10.89
N ILE A 206 23.60 9.13 9.76
CA ILE A 206 24.73 9.84 9.14
C ILE A 206 25.38 10.87 10.08
N ARG A 207 24.59 11.54 10.92
CA ARG A 207 25.07 12.53 11.90
C ARG A 207 25.95 11.86 12.96
N ASP A 208 25.48 10.73 13.50
CA ASP A 208 26.19 9.98 14.55
C ASP A 208 27.45 9.33 14.01
N LEU A 209 27.37 8.79 12.77
CA LEU A 209 28.54 8.23 12.07
C LEU A 209 29.63 9.30 11.85
N LYS A 210 29.23 10.51 11.43
CA LYS A 210 30.15 11.63 11.27
C LYS A 210 30.71 12.10 12.61
N ALA A 211 29.88 12.23 13.64
CA ALA A 211 30.33 12.62 14.97
C ALA A 211 31.36 11.64 15.58
N SER A 212 31.24 10.35 15.19
CA SER A 212 32.09 9.27 15.69
C SER A 212 33.25 8.91 14.74
N ASN A 213 33.42 9.58 13.60
CA ASN A 213 34.36 9.24 12.52
C ASN A 213 34.29 7.78 12.07
N ALA A 214 33.05 7.22 12.01
CA ALA A 214 32.82 5.80 11.73
C ALA A 214 32.35 5.52 10.29
N GLU A 215 32.27 6.53 9.40
CA GLU A 215 31.67 6.42 8.05
C GLU A 215 32.39 5.37 7.19
N GLN A 216 33.73 5.33 7.21
CA GLN A 216 34.49 4.40 6.36
C GLN A 216 34.23 2.94 6.73
N GLY A 217 34.12 2.64 8.02
CA GLY A 217 33.79 1.30 8.51
C GLY A 217 32.40 0.85 8.07
N TYR A 218 31.42 1.74 8.21
CA TYR A 218 30.05 1.49 7.82
C TYR A 218 29.89 1.33 6.30
N LEU A 219 30.52 2.21 5.50
CA LEU A 219 30.55 2.13 4.04
C LEU A 219 31.14 0.81 3.54
N GLY A 220 32.17 0.24 4.23
CA GLY A 220 32.66 -1.09 3.92
C GLY A 220 31.62 -2.20 4.07
N GLY A 221 30.76 -2.10 5.08
CA GLY A 221 29.60 -2.97 5.29
C GLY A 221 28.54 -2.82 4.20
N LEU A 222 28.17 -1.59 3.91
CA LEU A 222 27.18 -1.25 2.88
C LEU A 222 27.65 -1.69 1.48
N SER A 223 28.94 -1.47 1.14
CA SER A 223 29.51 -1.94 -0.13
C SER A 223 29.40 -3.45 -0.32
N ARG A 224 29.54 -4.23 0.76
CA ARG A 224 29.32 -5.70 0.70
C ARG A 224 27.85 -6.04 0.41
N LYS A 225 26.88 -5.33 1.02
CA LYS A 225 25.46 -5.50 0.75
C LYS A 225 25.13 -5.16 -0.71
N ILE A 226 25.67 -4.07 -1.25
CA ILE A 226 25.49 -3.66 -2.66
C ILE A 226 26.06 -4.71 -3.62
N ARG A 227 27.27 -5.21 -3.37
CA ARG A 227 27.86 -6.30 -4.19
C ARG A 227 27.06 -7.60 -4.11
N ALA A 228 26.44 -7.89 -2.98
CA ALA A 228 25.55 -9.05 -2.86
C ALA A 228 24.30 -8.88 -3.74
N VAL A 229 23.72 -7.69 -3.81
CA VAL A 229 22.61 -7.36 -4.73
C VAL A 229 23.06 -7.54 -6.18
N GLU A 230 24.20 -6.98 -6.57
CA GLU A 230 24.76 -7.11 -7.92
C GLU A 230 24.90 -8.59 -8.31
N LYS A 231 25.61 -9.38 -7.50
CA LYS A 231 25.83 -10.81 -7.75
C LYS A 231 24.52 -11.59 -7.87
N GLN A 232 23.57 -11.31 -6.97
CA GLN A 232 22.30 -12.03 -6.96
C GLN A 232 21.40 -11.62 -8.15
N THR A 233 21.44 -10.34 -8.55
CA THR A 233 20.71 -9.86 -9.73
C THR A 233 21.27 -10.47 -11.01
N ILE A 234 22.60 -10.54 -11.17
CA ILE A 234 23.23 -11.23 -12.31
C ILE A 234 22.79 -12.69 -12.36
N ALA A 235 22.81 -13.40 -11.23
CA ALA A 235 22.37 -14.81 -11.17
C ALA A 235 20.89 -14.96 -11.53
N ALA A 236 20.03 -14.03 -11.14
CA ALA A 236 18.62 -14.03 -11.50
C ALA A 236 18.39 -13.79 -13.00
N GLU A 237 19.08 -12.80 -13.57
CA GLU A 237 18.99 -12.52 -15.01
C GLU A 237 19.51 -13.67 -15.87
N LEU A 238 20.64 -14.28 -15.51
CA LEU A 238 21.17 -15.45 -16.21
C LEU A 238 20.21 -16.64 -16.12
N THR A 239 19.61 -16.87 -14.95
CA THR A 239 18.63 -17.94 -14.79
C THR A 239 17.40 -17.71 -15.69
N ASN A 240 16.86 -16.51 -15.71
CA ASN A 240 15.74 -16.13 -16.55
C ASN A 240 16.11 -16.26 -18.04
N ALA A 241 17.25 -15.71 -18.45
CA ALA A 241 17.73 -15.78 -19.82
C ALA A 241 17.86 -17.21 -20.33
N VAL A 242 18.46 -18.11 -19.55
CA VAL A 242 18.63 -19.53 -19.95
C VAL A 242 17.28 -20.19 -20.23
N PHE A 243 16.31 -20.08 -19.34
CA PHE A 243 15.03 -20.76 -19.51
C PHE A 243 14.16 -20.12 -20.60
N VAL A 244 14.09 -18.81 -20.66
CA VAL A 244 13.29 -18.10 -21.67
C VAL A 244 13.90 -18.29 -23.07
N THR A 245 15.22 -18.17 -23.20
CA THR A 245 15.91 -18.38 -24.48
C THR A 245 15.79 -19.84 -24.94
N SER A 246 15.92 -20.80 -24.02
CA SER A 246 15.73 -22.22 -24.36
C SER A 246 14.32 -22.49 -24.88
N ALA A 247 13.29 -21.97 -24.22
CA ALA A 247 11.91 -22.09 -24.68
C ALA A 247 11.69 -21.45 -26.05
N GLY A 248 12.24 -20.26 -26.30
CA GLY A 248 12.19 -19.58 -27.59
C GLY A 248 12.95 -20.33 -28.71
N THR A 249 14.09 -20.94 -28.36
CA THR A 249 14.85 -21.78 -29.31
C THR A 249 14.06 -23.02 -29.71
N VAL A 250 13.41 -23.69 -28.74
CA VAL A 250 12.54 -24.84 -29.02
C VAL A 250 11.39 -24.44 -29.94
N LEU A 251 10.76 -23.27 -29.75
CA LEU A 251 9.74 -22.79 -30.70
C LEU A 251 10.27 -22.66 -32.12
N LYS A 252 11.47 -22.11 -32.30
CA LYS A 252 12.11 -21.99 -33.64
C LYS A 252 12.47 -23.32 -34.28
N LEU A 253 12.74 -24.37 -33.49
CA LEU A 253 12.90 -25.75 -34.01
C LEU A 253 11.62 -26.25 -34.70
N GLY A 254 10.46 -25.69 -34.41
CA GLY A 254 9.21 -25.97 -35.11
C GLY A 254 9.29 -25.65 -36.62
N ILE A 255 10.03 -24.61 -37.03
CA ILE A 255 10.23 -24.31 -38.46
C ILE A 255 11.04 -25.44 -39.10
N ALA A 256 12.08 -25.91 -38.44
CA ALA A 256 12.90 -27.02 -38.93
C ALA A 256 12.09 -28.33 -39.03
N SER A 257 11.25 -28.63 -38.02
CA SER A 257 10.38 -29.83 -38.07
C SER A 257 9.34 -29.76 -39.20
N VAL A 258 8.77 -28.59 -39.46
CA VAL A 258 7.86 -28.35 -40.61
C VAL A 258 8.61 -28.55 -41.93
N ALA A 259 9.82 -27.99 -42.05
CA ALA A 259 10.64 -28.12 -43.28
C ALA A 259 11.00 -29.60 -43.55
N LEU A 260 11.48 -30.32 -42.52
CA LEU A 260 11.86 -31.74 -42.65
C LEU A 260 10.64 -32.62 -42.98
N THR A 261 9.58 -32.52 -42.17
CA THR A 261 8.36 -33.33 -42.43
C THR A 261 7.73 -32.99 -43.77
N GLY A 262 7.67 -31.72 -44.09
CA GLY A 262 7.13 -31.24 -45.35
C GLY A 262 7.94 -31.70 -46.59
N SER A 263 9.28 -31.69 -46.50
CA SER A 263 10.13 -32.22 -47.55
C SER A 263 9.91 -33.71 -47.83
N VAL A 264 9.79 -34.50 -46.75
CA VAL A 264 9.50 -35.95 -46.84
C VAL A 264 8.11 -36.19 -47.48
N LEU A 265 7.10 -35.43 -47.03
CA LEU A 265 5.73 -35.55 -47.55
C LEU A 265 5.64 -35.07 -49.03
N LEU A 266 6.39 -34.04 -49.39
CA LEU A 266 6.47 -33.52 -50.75
C LEU A 266 7.12 -34.55 -51.70
N LEU A 267 8.25 -35.11 -51.29
CA LEU A 267 8.93 -36.18 -52.06
C LEU A 267 8.08 -37.44 -52.21
N SER A 268 7.22 -37.73 -51.25
CA SER A 268 6.27 -38.83 -51.32
C SER A 268 4.99 -38.52 -52.09
N GLY A 269 4.86 -37.31 -52.66
CA GLY A 269 3.71 -36.86 -53.43
C GLY A 269 2.41 -36.68 -52.65
N ARG A 270 2.52 -36.56 -51.30
CA ARG A 270 1.35 -36.44 -50.42
C ARG A 270 0.91 -35.01 -50.15
N ILE A 271 1.76 -34.03 -50.40
CA ILE A 271 1.49 -32.61 -50.33
C ILE A 271 2.10 -31.89 -51.53
N ASP A 272 1.56 -30.70 -51.85
CA ASP A 272 2.12 -29.83 -52.89
C ASP A 272 3.13 -28.84 -52.29
N VAL A 273 3.94 -28.26 -53.19
CA VAL A 273 4.89 -27.18 -52.82
C VAL A 273 4.19 -26.00 -52.14
N LEU A 274 2.98 -25.66 -52.58
CA LEU A 274 2.15 -24.61 -52.03
C LEU A 274 1.77 -24.89 -50.57
N THR A 275 1.41 -26.11 -50.23
CA THR A 275 1.10 -26.54 -48.86
C THR A 275 2.33 -26.40 -47.98
N LEU A 276 3.50 -26.87 -48.42
CA LEU A 276 4.75 -26.71 -47.67
C LEU A 276 5.05 -25.22 -47.42
N PHE A 277 4.93 -24.40 -48.46
CA PHE A 277 5.16 -22.96 -48.38
C PHE A 277 4.20 -22.29 -47.36
N LEU A 278 2.90 -22.64 -47.39
CA LEU A 278 1.91 -22.15 -46.44
C LEU A 278 2.30 -22.47 -44.98
N PHE A 279 2.65 -23.72 -44.72
CA PHE A 279 3.01 -24.14 -43.37
C PHE A 279 4.27 -23.46 -42.87
N LEU A 280 5.28 -23.25 -43.69
CA LEU A 280 6.50 -22.51 -43.33
C LEU A 280 6.19 -21.04 -43.02
N LEU A 281 5.35 -20.38 -43.81
CA LEU A 281 4.93 -19.00 -43.56
C LEU A 281 4.11 -18.87 -42.27
N VAL A 282 3.14 -19.75 -42.08
CA VAL A 282 2.30 -19.71 -40.88
C VAL A 282 3.12 -20.02 -39.64
N ALA A 283 4.00 -21.03 -39.68
CA ALA A 283 4.87 -21.36 -38.56
C ALA A 283 5.77 -20.19 -38.16
N SER A 284 6.38 -19.50 -39.14
CA SER A 284 7.24 -18.34 -38.83
C SER A 284 6.49 -17.20 -38.15
N ARG A 285 5.20 -17.01 -38.46
CA ARG A 285 4.36 -15.97 -37.83
C ARG A 285 3.69 -16.37 -36.53
N LEU A 286 3.41 -17.66 -36.33
CA LEU A 286 2.72 -18.21 -35.16
C LEU A 286 3.59 -18.17 -33.91
N TYR A 287 4.90 -18.38 -34.07
CA TYR A 287 5.80 -18.52 -32.91
C TYR A 287 6.15 -17.20 -32.24
N ASP A 288 6.16 -16.06 -32.94
CA ASP A 288 6.51 -14.76 -32.36
C ASP A 288 5.54 -14.32 -31.24
N PRO A 289 4.20 -14.30 -31.43
CA PRO A 289 3.27 -13.99 -30.35
C PRO A 289 3.34 -15.00 -29.20
N MET A 290 3.60 -16.28 -29.50
CA MET A 290 3.72 -17.33 -28.49
C MET A 290 5.01 -17.17 -27.67
N GLN A 291 6.12 -16.79 -28.29
CA GLN A 291 7.37 -16.49 -27.57
C GLN A 291 7.15 -15.33 -26.59
N GLY A 292 6.53 -14.24 -27.02
CA GLY A 292 6.17 -13.12 -26.15
C GLY A 292 5.23 -13.54 -25.01
N ALA A 293 4.24 -14.39 -25.28
CA ALA A 293 3.32 -14.93 -24.28
C ALA A 293 4.05 -15.76 -23.21
N LEU A 294 5.00 -16.62 -23.62
CA LEU A 294 5.79 -17.43 -22.70
C LEU A 294 6.74 -16.58 -21.84
N GLN A 295 7.34 -15.52 -22.42
CA GLN A 295 8.15 -14.55 -21.66
C GLN A 295 7.34 -13.86 -20.56
N ASN A 296 6.09 -13.50 -20.86
CA ASN A 296 5.21 -12.78 -19.94
C ASN A 296 4.56 -13.69 -18.88
N LEU A 297 4.55 -15.00 -19.11
CA LEU A 297 3.92 -15.96 -18.18
C LEU A 297 4.49 -15.87 -16.78
N ALA A 298 5.81 -15.74 -16.63
CA ALA A 298 6.47 -15.58 -15.35
C ALA A 298 6.01 -14.31 -14.60
N ALA A 299 5.87 -13.19 -15.32
CA ALA A 299 5.39 -11.92 -14.76
C ALA A 299 3.93 -12.02 -14.31
N VAL A 300 3.07 -12.71 -15.08
CA VAL A 300 1.66 -12.95 -14.70
C VAL A 300 1.55 -13.81 -13.42
N ILE A 301 2.45 -14.76 -13.24
CA ILE A 301 2.46 -15.60 -12.03
C ILE A 301 2.99 -14.78 -10.83
N ALA A 302 4.07 -14.02 -11.01
CA ALA A 302 4.67 -13.19 -9.97
C ALA A 302 3.70 -12.11 -9.43
N MET A 303 2.80 -11.60 -10.27
CA MET A 303 1.76 -10.64 -9.88
C MET A 303 0.91 -11.11 -8.70
N ARG A 304 0.78 -12.43 -8.46
CA ARG A 304 -0.04 -12.99 -7.37
C ARG A 304 0.37 -12.48 -5.99
N THR A 305 1.66 -12.28 -5.78
CA THR A 305 2.18 -11.75 -4.51
C THR A 305 1.71 -10.31 -4.29
N ASN A 306 1.79 -9.47 -5.32
CA ASN A 306 1.37 -8.07 -5.25
C ASN A 306 -0.16 -7.97 -5.03
N VAL A 307 -0.93 -8.81 -5.73
CA VAL A 307 -2.39 -8.91 -5.53
C VAL A 307 -2.72 -9.37 -4.11
N ALA A 308 -1.97 -10.32 -3.55
CA ALA A 308 -2.20 -10.80 -2.18
C ALA A 308 -2.01 -9.67 -1.16
N ARG A 309 -0.96 -8.84 -1.30
CA ARG A 309 -0.72 -7.67 -0.45
C ARG A 309 -1.85 -6.64 -0.55
N MET A 310 -2.33 -6.36 -1.77
CA MET A 310 -3.47 -5.46 -1.97
C MET A 310 -4.76 -6.02 -1.37
N ASN A 311 -5.04 -7.31 -1.59
CA ASN A 311 -6.23 -7.95 -1.04
C ASN A 311 -6.20 -7.99 0.49
N GLU A 312 -5.02 -8.09 1.11
CA GLU A 312 -4.88 -7.97 2.57
C GLU A 312 -5.37 -6.61 3.08
N ILE A 313 -5.08 -5.51 2.37
CA ILE A 313 -5.61 -4.18 2.69
C ILE A 313 -7.12 -4.11 2.41
N LEU A 314 -7.57 -4.60 1.25
CA LEU A 314 -8.96 -4.52 0.80
C LEU A 314 -9.91 -5.39 1.64
N GLU A 315 -9.45 -6.56 2.09
CA GLU A 315 -10.24 -7.53 2.84
C GLU A 315 -10.07 -7.38 4.37
N TYR A 316 -9.14 -6.51 4.84
CA TYR A 316 -8.96 -6.31 6.28
C TYR A 316 -10.26 -5.81 6.94
N PRO A 317 -10.64 -6.37 8.09
CA PRO A 317 -11.88 -5.97 8.75
C PRO A 317 -11.84 -4.48 9.16
N ILE A 318 -12.90 -3.76 8.84
CA ILE A 318 -13.12 -2.37 9.27
C ILE A 318 -13.92 -2.37 10.57
N GLN A 319 -13.66 -1.38 11.41
CA GLN A 319 -14.53 -1.10 12.54
C GLN A 319 -15.85 -0.52 12.02
N THR A 320 -16.95 -1.10 12.44
CA THR A 320 -18.30 -0.65 12.08
C THR A 320 -19.05 -0.24 13.33
N GLY A 321 -20.06 0.59 13.19
CA GLY A 321 -20.89 1.02 14.30
C GLY A 321 -22.02 1.93 13.87
N SER A 322 -22.83 2.38 14.82
CA SER A 322 -23.89 3.35 14.60
C SER A 322 -23.30 4.73 14.28
N GLU A 323 -23.87 5.40 13.29
CA GLU A 323 -23.53 6.80 12.98
C GLU A 323 -24.23 7.80 13.94
N GLN A 324 -25.17 7.33 14.75
CA GLN A 324 -25.90 8.16 15.70
C GLN A 324 -25.27 8.07 17.08
N LEU A 325 -24.90 9.22 17.63
CA LEU A 325 -24.45 9.36 19.00
C LEU A 325 -25.66 9.35 19.94
N SER A 326 -25.63 8.49 20.94
CA SER A 326 -26.70 8.37 21.96
C SER A 326 -26.20 8.62 23.38
N ASN A 327 -25.04 9.29 23.50
CA ASN A 327 -24.42 9.57 24.80
C ASN A 327 -25.24 10.56 25.63
N GLN A 328 -25.39 10.24 26.93
CA GLN A 328 -25.98 11.11 27.95
C GLN A 328 -24.84 11.69 28.81
N GLY A 329 -24.29 12.82 28.35
CA GLY A 329 -23.09 13.39 28.93
C GLY A 329 -21.79 12.85 28.33
N CYS A 330 -20.68 13.02 29.06
CA CYS A 330 -19.33 12.70 28.59
C CYS A 330 -18.47 11.97 29.62
N ASP A 331 -19.11 11.23 30.57
CA ASP A 331 -18.38 10.34 31.47
C ASP A 331 -17.73 9.23 30.68
N ILE A 332 -16.46 8.92 30.96
CA ILE A 332 -15.78 7.76 30.37
C ILE A 332 -15.69 6.69 31.46
N VAL A 333 -16.34 5.55 31.22
CA VAL A 333 -16.35 4.44 32.17
C VAL A 333 -15.63 3.24 31.55
N PHE A 334 -14.62 2.76 32.28
CA PHE A 334 -13.97 1.47 32.05
C PHE A 334 -14.51 0.48 33.06
N ASP A 335 -15.01 -0.65 32.59
CA ASP A 335 -15.59 -1.69 33.43
C ASP A 335 -14.98 -3.05 33.09
N HIS A 336 -14.11 -3.56 33.98
CA HIS A 336 -13.39 -4.82 33.86
C HIS A 336 -12.69 -5.04 32.50
N VAL A 337 -12.01 -3.98 32.02
CA VAL A 337 -11.42 -3.98 30.68
C VAL A 337 -10.12 -4.77 30.63
N GLY A 338 -10.10 -5.76 29.74
CA GLY A 338 -8.90 -6.54 29.38
C GLY A 338 -8.50 -6.35 27.93
N PHE A 339 -7.17 -6.23 27.67
CA PHE A 339 -6.65 -5.97 26.33
C PHE A 339 -5.22 -6.48 26.12
N ALA A 340 -4.98 -7.04 24.90
CA ALA A 340 -3.66 -7.39 24.37
C ALA A 340 -3.51 -6.90 22.93
N TYR A 341 -2.34 -6.37 22.57
CA TYR A 341 -2.10 -5.85 21.21
C TYR A 341 -2.00 -6.94 20.14
N ASN A 342 -1.43 -8.08 20.46
CA ASN A 342 -1.33 -9.25 19.60
C ASN A 342 -1.49 -10.49 20.47
N SER A 343 -1.61 -11.66 19.89
CA SER A 343 -1.89 -12.95 20.54
C SER A 343 -0.90 -13.41 21.63
N GLY A 344 -0.13 -12.51 22.25
CA GLY A 344 0.93 -12.92 23.17
C GLY A 344 0.88 -12.25 24.54
N GLU A 345 1.02 -10.95 24.64
CA GLU A 345 1.21 -10.27 25.92
C GLU A 345 -0.01 -9.43 26.30
N THR A 346 -0.63 -9.75 27.43
CA THR A 346 -1.76 -9.01 27.97
C THR A 346 -1.25 -7.71 28.61
N VAL A 347 -1.65 -6.57 28.06
CA VAL A 347 -1.28 -5.23 28.56
C VAL A 347 -2.23 -4.74 29.63
N LEU A 348 -3.54 -4.94 29.46
CA LEU A 348 -4.55 -4.66 30.46
C LEU A 348 -5.21 -5.96 30.87
N LYS A 349 -5.24 -6.24 32.17
CA LYS A 349 -5.80 -7.47 32.73
C LYS A 349 -7.23 -7.26 33.24
N ASP A 350 -7.42 -6.22 34.03
CA ASP A 350 -8.70 -5.85 34.66
C ASP A 350 -8.64 -4.37 35.07
N VAL A 351 -9.09 -3.50 34.17
CA VAL A 351 -9.05 -2.05 34.42
C VAL A 351 -10.46 -1.52 34.59
N SER A 352 -10.75 -0.96 35.80
CA SER A 352 -12.04 -0.39 36.14
C SER A 352 -11.87 0.99 36.77
N PHE A 353 -12.37 2.03 36.13
CA PHE A 353 -12.43 3.39 36.66
C PHE A 353 -13.44 4.23 35.88
N THR A 354 -13.79 5.39 36.47
CA THR A 354 -14.64 6.40 35.81
C THR A 354 -13.93 7.74 35.76
N ALA A 355 -13.79 8.32 34.57
CA ALA A 355 -13.45 9.72 34.36
C ALA A 355 -14.76 10.52 34.25
N LYS A 356 -15.09 11.31 35.25
CA LYS A 356 -16.35 12.05 35.31
C LYS A 356 -16.36 13.26 34.39
N GLN A 357 -17.52 13.57 33.87
CA GLN A 357 -17.73 14.77 33.06
C GLN A 357 -17.30 16.05 33.78
N GLY A 358 -16.61 16.92 33.08
CA GLY A 358 -16.15 18.20 33.61
C GLY A 358 -14.99 18.10 34.62
N GLN A 359 -14.41 16.91 34.81
CA GLN A 359 -13.28 16.67 35.68
C GLN A 359 -12.02 16.27 34.92
N VAL A 360 -10.88 16.53 35.54
CA VAL A 360 -9.57 16.11 35.08
C VAL A 360 -9.18 14.81 35.75
N THR A 361 -9.13 13.72 35.00
CA THR A 361 -8.65 12.41 35.46
C THR A 361 -7.25 12.16 34.90
N ALA A 362 -6.27 11.92 35.76
CA ALA A 362 -4.90 11.67 35.39
C ALA A 362 -4.53 10.19 35.53
N LEU A 363 -3.97 9.63 34.46
CA LEU A 363 -3.39 8.29 34.42
C LEU A 363 -1.90 8.38 34.74
N VAL A 364 -1.47 7.79 35.84
CA VAL A 364 -0.08 7.74 36.27
C VAL A 364 0.36 6.29 36.52
N GLY A 365 1.65 6.05 36.69
CA GLY A 365 2.18 4.71 36.94
C GLY A 365 3.51 4.48 36.23
N PRO A 366 4.16 3.34 36.49
CA PRO A 366 5.43 3.00 35.86
C PRO A 366 5.32 2.90 34.35
N SER A 367 6.45 2.96 33.65
CA SER A 367 6.52 2.65 32.22
C SER A 367 5.94 1.25 31.98
N SER A 368 5.23 1.06 30.87
CA SER A 368 4.54 -0.20 30.53
C SER A 368 3.29 -0.52 31.37
N GLY A 369 2.85 0.34 32.30
CA GLY A 369 1.62 0.11 33.13
C GLY A 369 0.30 0.13 32.34
N GLY A 370 0.30 0.44 31.02
CA GLY A 370 -0.89 0.44 30.17
C GLY A 370 -1.57 1.80 29.98
N LYS A 371 -0.97 2.91 30.46
CA LYS A 371 -1.57 4.27 30.39
C LYS A 371 -1.97 4.69 28.98
N THR A 372 -1.04 4.61 28.02
CA THR A 372 -1.28 4.96 26.61
C THR A 372 -2.31 4.02 25.98
N THR A 373 -2.33 2.75 26.41
CA THR A 373 -3.32 1.77 25.94
C THR A 373 -4.73 2.14 26.39
N VAL A 374 -4.90 2.59 27.63
CA VAL A 374 -6.19 3.07 28.14
C VAL A 374 -6.71 4.26 27.32
N SER A 375 -5.86 5.27 27.06
CA SER A 375 -6.23 6.43 26.24
C SER A 375 -6.64 6.02 24.81
N ARG A 376 -5.87 5.13 24.19
CA ARG A 376 -6.15 4.62 22.85
C ARG A 376 -7.43 3.80 22.77
N LEU A 377 -7.76 3.03 23.79
CA LEU A 377 -9.01 2.29 23.88
C LEU A 377 -10.22 3.20 24.11
N ALA A 378 -10.08 4.26 24.94
CA ALA A 378 -11.12 5.27 25.12
C ALA A 378 -11.51 5.92 23.79
N ALA A 379 -10.53 6.19 22.93
CA ALA A 379 -10.71 6.73 21.59
C ALA A 379 -11.08 5.68 20.51
N ARG A 380 -11.23 4.42 20.89
CA ARG A 380 -11.49 3.30 19.96
C ARG A 380 -10.45 3.18 18.83
N PHE A 381 -9.18 3.47 19.10
CA PHE A 381 -8.11 3.17 18.15
C PHE A 381 -7.88 1.66 18.04
N TRP A 382 -8.27 0.91 19.09
CA TRP A 382 -8.39 -0.54 19.14
C TRP A 382 -9.72 -0.90 19.81
N ASP A 383 -10.27 -2.04 19.49
CA ASP A 383 -11.39 -2.59 20.22
C ASP A 383 -10.88 -3.42 21.41
N TYR A 384 -11.52 -3.27 22.57
CA TYR A 384 -11.21 -4.07 23.76
C TYR A 384 -11.66 -5.52 23.58
N GLN A 385 -11.04 -6.44 24.34
CA GLN A 385 -11.32 -7.89 24.23
C GLN A 385 -12.19 -8.41 25.36
N LYS A 386 -12.16 -7.76 26.52
CA LYS A 386 -12.97 -8.10 27.70
C LYS A 386 -13.49 -6.83 28.35
N GLY A 387 -14.61 -6.93 29.09
CA GLY A 387 -15.24 -5.83 29.78
C GLY A 387 -16.03 -4.93 28.87
N SER A 388 -16.20 -3.67 29.26
CA SER A 388 -16.85 -2.64 28.47
C SER A 388 -16.22 -1.26 28.67
N ILE A 389 -16.28 -0.42 27.63
CA ILE A 389 -15.90 1.00 27.69
C ILE A 389 -17.09 1.80 27.19
N THR A 390 -17.55 2.76 28.01
CA THR A 390 -18.68 3.60 27.63
C THR A 390 -18.33 5.09 27.72
N VAL A 391 -18.96 5.89 26.86
CA VAL A 391 -18.94 7.36 26.89
C VAL A 391 -20.37 7.85 27.05
N GLY A 392 -20.66 8.51 28.18
CA GLY A 392 -22.03 8.91 28.53
C GLY A 392 -23.04 7.75 28.46
N GLY A 393 -22.64 6.55 28.88
CA GLY A 393 -23.44 5.33 28.86
C GLY A 393 -23.49 4.61 27.52
N MET A 394 -22.91 5.19 26.46
CA MET A 394 -22.86 4.63 25.11
C MET A 394 -21.60 3.78 24.92
N ASP A 395 -21.75 2.51 24.56
CA ASP A 395 -20.65 1.58 24.34
C ASP A 395 -19.82 2.00 23.10
N VAL A 396 -18.55 2.31 23.30
CA VAL A 396 -17.66 2.80 22.24
C VAL A 396 -17.48 1.79 21.11
N SER A 397 -17.57 0.49 21.37
CA SER A 397 -17.39 -0.56 20.35
C SER A 397 -18.55 -0.61 19.34
N LYS A 398 -19.69 -0.01 19.67
CA LYS A 398 -20.91 -0.02 18.83
C LYS A 398 -21.11 1.25 18.02
N ILE A 399 -20.23 2.23 18.15
CA ILE A 399 -20.32 3.54 17.47
C ILE A 399 -19.30 3.60 16.35
N ASP A 400 -19.67 4.20 15.21
CA ASP A 400 -18.72 4.46 14.14
C ASP A 400 -17.52 5.26 14.66
N PRO A 401 -16.26 4.83 14.37
CA PRO A 401 -15.08 5.50 14.91
C PRO A 401 -14.96 6.98 14.54
N GLU A 402 -15.35 7.37 13.31
CA GLU A 402 -15.30 8.78 12.89
C GLU A 402 -16.32 9.63 13.67
N LYS A 403 -17.50 9.05 13.95
CA LYS A 403 -18.52 9.71 14.79
C LYS A 403 -18.10 9.81 16.23
N LEU A 404 -17.51 8.75 16.79
CA LEU A 404 -16.96 8.77 18.14
C LEU A 404 -15.88 9.85 18.28
N MET A 405 -14.99 9.97 17.26
CA MET A 405 -13.94 10.97 17.25
C MET A 405 -14.46 12.42 17.25
N SER A 406 -15.71 12.69 16.86
CA SER A 406 -16.28 14.02 17.01
C SER A 406 -16.41 14.48 18.47
N LEU A 407 -16.48 13.54 19.42
CA LEU A 407 -16.54 13.83 20.87
C LEU A 407 -15.16 14.09 21.48
N TYR A 408 -14.06 13.83 20.78
CA TYR A 408 -12.70 13.90 21.31
C TYR A 408 -11.86 14.97 20.61
N SER A 409 -11.11 15.74 21.40
CA SER A 409 -9.90 16.45 20.93
C SER A 409 -8.69 15.78 21.55
N ILE A 410 -7.69 15.45 20.74
CA ILE A 410 -6.50 14.71 21.19
C ILE A 410 -5.26 15.57 20.95
N VAL A 411 -4.46 15.74 21.99
CA VAL A 411 -3.12 16.34 21.91
C VAL A 411 -2.11 15.24 22.16
N PHE A 412 -1.40 14.84 21.09
CA PHE A 412 -0.39 13.78 21.14
C PHE A 412 0.94 14.31 21.67
N GLN A 413 1.76 13.40 22.18
CA GLN A 413 3.15 13.66 22.58
C GLN A 413 3.99 14.05 21.35
N ASP A 414 3.93 13.22 20.30
CA ASP A 414 4.58 13.47 19.02
C ASP A 414 3.60 14.16 18.06
N VAL A 415 3.83 15.44 17.82
CA VAL A 415 2.96 16.24 16.96
C VAL A 415 3.34 16.03 15.50
N THR A 416 2.39 15.52 14.72
CA THR A 416 2.51 15.44 13.25
C THR A 416 1.88 16.67 12.61
N LEU A 417 2.67 17.36 11.78
CA LEU A 417 2.23 18.49 10.97
C LEU A 417 2.33 18.12 9.49
N PHE A 418 1.48 18.75 8.68
CA PHE A 418 1.44 18.55 7.24
C PHE A 418 2.28 19.61 6.54
N ASP A 419 2.86 19.26 5.41
CA ASP A 419 3.55 20.18 4.50
C ASP A 419 2.54 21.18 3.91
N ASN A 420 2.33 22.24 4.64
CA ASN A 420 1.35 23.30 4.35
C ASN A 420 1.62 24.50 5.28
N THR A 421 0.80 25.53 5.18
CA THR A 421 0.91 26.73 6.03
C THR A 421 0.53 26.46 7.49
N ILE A 422 0.94 27.36 8.39
CA ILE A 422 0.52 27.34 9.80
C ILE A 422 -1.01 27.39 9.91
N LEU A 423 -1.65 28.30 9.15
CA LEU A 423 -3.11 28.49 9.14
C LEU A 423 -3.83 27.18 8.80
N GLU A 424 -3.45 26.54 7.70
CA GLU A 424 -4.07 25.30 7.22
C GLU A 424 -3.79 24.11 8.16
N ASN A 425 -2.63 24.07 8.79
CA ASN A 425 -2.34 23.08 9.81
C ASN A 425 -3.27 23.21 11.02
N ILE A 426 -3.62 24.42 11.45
CA ILE A 426 -4.59 24.63 12.54
C ILE A 426 -6.02 24.31 12.07
N ARG A 427 -6.39 24.67 10.81
CA ARG A 427 -7.71 24.41 10.22
C ARG A 427 -8.08 22.92 10.19
N LEU A 428 -7.11 22.01 10.27
CA LEU A 428 -7.38 20.56 10.41
C LEU A 428 -8.26 20.23 11.63
N GLY A 429 -8.28 21.06 12.65
CA GLY A 429 -9.18 20.89 13.79
C GLY A 429 -10.66 20.94 13.40
N ARG A 430 -11.03 21.82 12.46
CA ARG A 430 -12.36 21.95 11.87
C ARG A 430 -12.25 22.53 10.46
N LYS A 431 -12.48 21.70 9.44
CA LYS A 431 -12.23 22.03 8.03
C LYS A 431 -13.03 23.24 7.51
N ASP A 432 -14.25 23.42 8.02
CA ASP A 432 -15.16 24.49 7.59
C ASP A 432 -14.99 25.79 8.40
N ALA A 433 -13.93 25.89 9.22
CA ALA A 433 -13.65 27.08 10.02
C ALA A 433 -13.18 28.25 9.15
N THR A 434 -13.68 29.44 9.46
CA THR A 434 -13.20 30.68 8.84
C THR A 434 -11.79 31.04 9.32
N ASP A 435 -11.09 31.90 8.58
CA ASP A 435 -9.74 32.36 8.98
C ASP A 435 -9.77 33.04 10.36
N GLU A 436 -10.84 33.79 10.66
CA GLU A 436 -11.01 34.46 11.95
C GLU A 436 -11.14 33.46 13.10
N GLU A 437 -11.90 32.38 12.92
CA GLU A 437 -12.03 31.30 13.91
C GLU A 437 -10.70 30.57 14.11
N VAL A 438 -9.96 30.30 13.02
CA VAL A 438 -8.63 29.68 13.08
C VAL A 438 -7.65 30.58 13.85
N LEU A 439 -7.62 31.87 13.56
CA LEU A 439 -6.76 32.84 14.25
C LEU A 439 -7.14 33.02 15.70
N ALA A 440 -8.43 32.98 16.04
CA ALA A 440 -8.90 33.02 17.41
C ALA A 440 -8.41 31.79 18.21
N ALA A 441 -8.53 30.59 17.65
CA ALA A 441 -8.00 29.36 18.26
C ALA A 441 -6.47 29.39 18.40
N ALA A 442 -5.77 29.90 17.40
CA ALA A 442 -4.33 30.09 17.40
C ALA A 442 -3.85 30.99 18.55
N LYS A 443 -4.53 32.12 18.78
CA LYS A 443 -4.24 33.02 19.90
C LYS A 443 -4.47 32.38 21.26
N LEU A 444 -5.52 31.58 21.42
CA LEU A 444 -5.76 30.83 22.66
C LEU A 444 -4.62 29.85 22.98
N ALA A 445 -3.94 29.35 21.93
CA ALA A 445 -2.79 28.46 22.04
C ALA A 445 -1.43 29.22 22.06
N ASN A 446 -1.45 30.56 22.10
CA ASN A 446 -0.26 31.41 22.06
C ASN A 446 0.61 31.21 20.79
N CYS A 447 -0.01 30.89 19.63
CA CYS A 447 0.70 30.73 18.36
C CYS A 447 1.11 32.06 17.74
N ASP A 448 0.45 33.16 18.07
CA ASP A 448 0.73 34.53 17.61
C ASP A 448 2.15 34.97 17.96
N GLU A 449 2.68 34.57 19.10
CA GLU A 449 4.02 34.92 19.54
C GLU A 449 5.14 34.53 18.56
N PHE A 450 5.00 33.42 17.84
CA PHE A 450 5.98 33.00 16.85
C PHE A 450 5.52 33.26 15.42
N ALA A 451 4.23 33.03 15.10
CA ALA A 451 3.73 33.13 13.73
C ALA A 451 3.83 34.58 13.19
N GLU A 452 3.58 35.60 14.03
CA GLU A 452 3.67 37.00 13.60
C GLU A 452 5.11 37.48 13.35
N LYS A 453 6.11 36.76 13.84
CA LYS A 453 7.54 37.05 13.63
C LYS A 453 8.07 36.49 12.31
N LEU A 454 7.35 35.57 11.69
CA LEU A 454 7.73 34.92 10.43
C LEU A 454 7.43 35.87 9.24
N PRO A 455 8.19 35.78 8.13
CA PRO A 455 8.00 36.67 6.98
C PRO A 455 6.58 36.65 6.40
N ASP A 456 6.01 35.45 6.22
CA ASP A 456 4.68 35.24 5.65
C ASP A 456 3.60 35.01 6.74
N LYS A 457 3.97 35.25 8.03
CA LYS A 457 3.08 35.11 9.20
C LYS A 457 2.36 33.76 9.18
N TRP A 458 1.01 33.79 9.24
CA TRP A 458 0.16 32.61 9.26
C TRP A 458 0.19 31.79 7.97
N ASN A 459 0.59 32.40 6.85
CA ASN A 459 0.75 31.76 5.55
C ASN A 459 2.14 31.18 5.33
N THR A 460 3.00 31.20 6.35
CA THR A 460 4.33 30.58 6.28
C THR A 460 4.18 29.08 6.08
N ASP A 461 4.82 28.54 5.04
CA ASP A 461 4.96 27.11 4.79
C ASP A 461 5.96 26.52 5.78
N ILE A 462 5.53 25.49 6.50
CA ILE A 462 6.31 24.89 7.60
C ILE A 462 7.11 23.66 7.19
N GLY A 463 6.96 23.22 5.93
CA GLY A 463 7.65 22.07 5.39
C GLY A 463 7.20 20.73 5.97
N GLU A 464 7.82 19.65 5.50
CA GLU A 464 7.47 18.30 5.89
C GLU A 464 7.59 18.12 7.42
N ASN A 465 6.50 17.67 8.04
CA ASN A 465 6.36 17.48 9.49
C ASN A 465 6.73 18.71 10.33
N GLY A 466 6.61 19.91 9.76
CA GLY A 466 6.93 21.16 10.45
C GLY A 466 8.41 21.32 10.80
N CYS A 467 9.30 20.87 9.91
CA CYS A 467 10.75 20.90 10.12
C CYS A 467 11.32 22.32 10.32
N ALA A 468 10.57 23.36 9.86
CA ALA A 468 10.93 24.75 10.07
C ALA A 468 10.59 25.28 11.48
N LEU A 469 9.88 24.51 12.30
CA LEU A 469 9.38 24.91 13.62
C LEU A 469 10.10 24.17 14.75
N SER A 470 10.22 24.84 15.90
CA SER A 470 10.66 24.21 17.15
C SER A 470 9.62 23.21 17.69
N GLY A 471 10.02 22.33 18.61
CA GLY A 471 9.11 21.39 19.25
C GLY A 471 7.94 22.07 19.98
N GLY A 472 8.23 23.19 20.66
CA GLY A 472 7.19 23.97 21.36
C GLY A 472 6.20 24.66 20.43
N GLU A 473 6.63 25.18 19.29
CA GLU A 473 5.78 25.76 18.27
C GLU A 473 4.85 24.72 17.64
N ARG A 474 5.39 23.54 17.29
CA ARG A 474 4.60 22.40 16.81
C ARG A 474 3.52 21.98 17.81
N GLN A 475 3.88 21.92 19.11
CA GLN A 475 2.94 21.56 20.18
C GLN A 475 1.81 22.60 20.30
N ARG A 476 2.13 23.91 20.21
CA ARG A 476 1.11 24.98 20.23
C ARG A 476 0.14 24.89 19.05
N ILE A 477 0.60 24.53 17.85
CA ILE A 477 -0.28 24.25 16.69
C ILE A 477 -1.22 23.08 17.01
N SER A 478 -0.72 21.99 17.62
CA SER A 478 -1.57 20.85 18.03
C SER A 478 -2.64 21.26 19.05
N ILE A 479 -2.29 22.12 20.02
CA ILE A 479 -3.24 22.66 20.98
C ILE A 479 -4.26 23.59 20.29
N ALA A 480 -3.83 24.41 19.32
CA ALA A 480 -4.72 25.26 18.52
C ALA A 480 -5.76 24.42 17.72
N ARG A 481 -5.34 23.26 17.17
CA ARG A 481 -6.27 22.29 16.55
C ARG A 481 -7.33 21.82 17.55
N ALA A 482 -6.92 21.52 18.78
CA ALA A 482 -7.85 21.07 19.84
C ALA A 482 -8.83 22.17 20.25
N PHE A 483 -8.40 23.44 20.35
CA PHE A 483 -9.27 24.60 20.56
C PHE A 483 -10.29 24.76 19.43
N LEU A 484 -9.82 24.72 18.19
CA LEU A 484 -10.67 24.90 17.02
C LEU A 484 -11.73 23.81 16.88
N LYS A 485 -11.38 22.57 17.26
CA LYS A 485 -12.31 21.43 17.26
C LYS A 485 -13.35 21.54 18.36
N ASP A 486 -13.01 22.12 19.49
CA ASP A 486 -13.85 22.38 20.68
C ASP A 486 -14.67 21.17 21.18
N ALA A 487 -14.09 19.97 21.11
CA ALA A 487 -14.76 18.75 21.54
C ALA A 487 -14.98 18.72 23.07
N PRO A 488 -16.03 18.03 23.57
CA PRO A 488 -16.33 17.94 25.00
C PRO A 488 -15.35 17.10 25.82
N ILE A 489 -14.62 16.19 25.17
CA ILE A 489 -13.62 15.31 25.80
C ILE A 489 -12.24 15.65 25.27
N ILE A 490 -11.26 15.78 26.16
CA ILE A 490 -9.86 16.05 25.83
C ILE A 490 -9.00 14.85 26.26
N LEU A 491 -8.23 14.29 25.33
CA LEU A 491 -7.18 13.33 25.65
C LEU A 491 -5.83 14.02 25.52
N LEU A 492 -5.04 14.03 26.59
CA LEU A 492 -3.69 14.60 26.61
C LEU A 492 -2.67 13.50 26.84
N ASP A 493 -1.74 13.32 25.88
CA ASP A 493 -0.64 12.38 26.01
C ASP A 493 0.67 13.18 26.15
N GLU A 494 1.15 13.34 27.39
CA GLU A 494 2.42 13.96 27.77
C GLU A 494 2.80 15.25 26.99
N ALA A 495 1.90 16.21 26.91
CA ALA A 495 2.01 17.39 26.04
C ALA A 495 3.18 18.36 26.37
N THR A 496 4.00 18.11 27.41
CA THR A 496 5.06 19.03 27.90
C THR A 496 6.45 18.39 27.98
N ALA A 497 6.67 17.20 27.41
CA ALA A 497 7.97 16.55 27.44
C ALA A 497 9.00 17.27 26.55
N SER A 498 10.24 17.42 27.04
CA SER A 498 11.41 17.89 26.29
C SER A 498 11.36 19.34 25.76
N LEU A 499 10.67 20.25 26.47
CA LEU A 499 10.56 21.66 26.10
C LEU A 499 11.43 22.54 26.99
N ASP A 500 11.87 23.67 26.46
CA ASP A 500 12.48 24.75 27.23
C ASP A 500 11.47 25.42 28.16
N VAL A 501 11.96 26.05 29.22
CA VAL A 501 11.12 26.58 30.34
C VAL A 501 10.12 27.62 29.84
N GLU A 502 10.48 28.46 28.87
CA GLU A 502 9.60 29.50 28.34
C GLU A 502 8.42 28.89 27.56
N ASN A 503 8.71 27.98 26.64
CA ASN A 503 7.69 27.25 25.89
C ASN A 503 6.82 26.35 26.79
N GLU A 504 7.39 25.73 27.83
CA GLU A 504 6.64 24.94 28.81
C GLU A 504 5.55 25.79 29.51
N THR A 505 5.90 27.02 29.94
CA THR A 505 4.96 27.94 30.60
C THR A 505 3.81 28.35 29.63
N LEU A 506 4.11 28.68 28.39
CA LEU A 506 3.12 29.04 27.39
C LEU A 506 2.16 27.88 27.08
N ILE A 507 2.70 26.69 26.92
CA ILE A 507 1.93 25.47 26.68
C ILE A 507 1.05 25.11 27.88
N GLN A 508 1.56 25.19 29.12
CA GLN A 508 0.77 24.95 30.31
C GLN A 508 -0.38 25.94 30.45
N THR A 509 -0.14 27.22 30.11
CA THR A 509 -1.16 28.25 30.10
C THR A 509 -2.25 27.94 29.05
N ALA A 510 -1.86 27.54 27.83
CA ALA A 510 -2.79 27.16 26.78
C ALA A 510 -3.59 25.90 27.18
N LEU A 511 -2.94 24.86 27.71
CA LEU A 511 -3.61 23.66 28.19
C LEU A 511 -4.60 23.95 29.33
N SER A 512 -4.24 24.79 30.27
CA SER A 512 -5.13 25.19 31.38
C SER A 512 -6.41 25.91 30.89
N ARG A 513 -6.30 26.64 29.76
CA ARG A 513 -7.49 27.22 29.09
C ARG A 513 -8.31 26.15 28.37
N LEU A 514 -7.62 25.21 27.67
CA LEU A 514 -8.25 24.17 26.88
C LEU A 514 -9.10 23.20 27.70
N ILE A 515 -8.60 22.81 28.90
CA ILE A 515 -9.26 21.81 29.76
C ILE A 515 -10.45 22.34 30.54
N ARG A 516 -10.65 23.66 30.58
CA ARG A 516 -11.71 24.29 31.37
C ARG A 516 -13.10 23.82 30.94
N ASN A 517 -13.88 23.28 31.88
CA ASN A 517 -15.23 22.75 31.66
C ASN A 517 -15.30 21.57 30.66
N LYS A 518 -14.21 20.84 30.47
CA LYS A 518 -14.13 19.64 29.62
C LYS A 518 -13.95 18.40 30.47
N THR A 519 -14.33 17.24 29.93
CA THR A 519 -13.93 15.94 30.46
C THR A 519 -12.52 15.65 30.00
N VAL A 520 -11.58 15.48 30.92
CA VAL A 520 -10.16 15.38 30.53
C VAL A 520 -9.55 14.08 31.02
N LEU A 521 -8.89 13.37 30.16
CA LEU A 521 -8.07 12.21 30.49
C LEU A 521 -6.62 12.53 30.09
N ILE A 522 -5.75 12.63 31.11
CA ILE A 522 -4.33 13.00 30.93
C ILE A 522 -3.44 11.80 31.21
N ILE A 523 -2.52 11.48 30.31
CA ILE A 523 -1.38 10.61 30.61
C ILE A 523 -0.24 11.50 31.09
N ALA A 524 0.22 11.25 32.30
CA ALA A 524 1.27 12.07 32.92
C ALA A 524 2.48 11.24 33.31
N HIS A 525 3.64 11.75 32.96
CA HIS A 525 4.93 11.29 33.44
C HIS A 525 5.55 12.20 34.48
N ARG A 526 5.05 13.45 34.61
CA ARG A 526 5.47 14.40 35.61
C ARG A 526 4.35 14.62 36.64
N MET A 527 4.59 14.28 37.93
CA MET A 527 3.58 14.38 38.99
C MET A 527 3.13 15.82 39.22
N ARG A 528 4.00 16.81 38.99
CA ARG A 528 3.63 18.24 39.07
C ARG A 528 2.50 18.65 38.14
N THR A 529 2.46 18.07 36.96
CA THR A 529 1.43 18.37 35.93
C THR A 529 0.03 17.95 36.42
N VAL A 530 -0.06 16.95 37.28
CA VAL A 530 -1.33 16.36 37.72
C VAL A 530 -1.65 16.62 39.19
N ALA A 531 -0.86 17.42 39.86
CA ALA A 531 -1.12 17.81 41.26
C ALA A 531 -2.47 18.53 41.44
N GLY A 532 -2.98 19.20 40.41
CA GLY A 532 -4.28 19.83 40.35
C GLY A 532 -5.40 19.01 39.70
N ALA A 533 -5.19 17.72 39.44
CA ALA A 533 -6.21 16.84 38.88
C ALA A 533 -7.29 16.51 39.94
N ASP A 534 -8.54 16.37 39.47
CA ASP A 534 -9.65 15.97 40.35
C ASP A 534 -9.54 14.52 40.81
N LYS A 535 -9.00 13.68 39.90
CA LYS A 535 -8.82 12.25 40.14
C LYS A 535 -7.50 11.74 39.54
N ILE A 536 -6.81 10.92 40.33
CA ILE A 536 -5.65 10.14 39.88
C ILE A 536 -6.05 8.66 39.77
N VAL A 537 -5.61 8.00 38.73
CA VAL A 537 -5.70 6.55 38.51
C VAL A 537 -4.28 6.02 38.31
N VAL A 538 -3.80 5.23 39.26
CA VAL A 538 -2.47 4.61 39.19
C VAL A 538 -2.60 3.26 38.52
N LEU A 539 -1.96 3.13 37.37
CA LEU A 539 -1.92 1.89 36.58
C LEU A 539 -0.58 1.19 36.79
N ALA A 540 -0.61 -0.04 37.28
CA ALA A 540 0.56 -0.89 37.44
C ALA A 540 0.20 -2.33 37.02
N ASP A 541 1.10 -3.00 36.28
CA ASP A 541 0.94 -4.38 35.84
C ASP A 541 -0.39 -4.70 35.10
N GLY A 542 -0.97 -3.69 34.46
CA GLY A 542 -2.22 -3.81 33.70
C GLY A 542 -3.50 -3.81 34.52
N VAL A 543 -3.43 -3.33 35.77
CA VAL A 543 -4.58 -3.15 36.67
C VAL A 543 -4.57 -1.75 37.30
N VAL A 544 -5.71 -1.33 37.83
CA VAL A 544 -5.80 -0.11 38.67
C VAL A 544 -5.32 -0.46 40.05
N ALA A 545 -4.09 -0.03 40.40
CA ALA A 545 -3.50 -0.26 41.72
C ALA A 545 -4.11 0.67 42.75
N GLU A 546 -4.30 1.95 42.42
CA GLU A 546 -4.86 2.97 43.31
C GLU A 546 -5.71 3.96 42.50
N GLN A 547 -6.74 4.50 43.10
CA GLN A 547 -7.50 5.63 42.55
C GLN A 547 -8.09 6.51 43.65
N GLY A 548 -8.15 7.80 43.43
CA GLY A 548 -8.65 8.81 44.36
C GLY A 548 -8.19 10.22 44.01
N SER A 549 -8.47 11.18 44.90
CA SER A 549 -7.89 12.52 44.77
C SER A 549 -6.39 12.51 45.07
N PRO A 550 -5.58 13.46 44.56
CA PRO A 550 -4.15 13.55 44.88
C PRO A 550 -3.86 13.55 46.40
N ASN A 551 -4.65 14.29 47.17
CA ASN A 551 -4.48 14.38 48.63
C ASN A 551 -4.79 13.06 49.35
N GLU A 552 -5.86 12.37 48.94
CA GLU A 552 -6.21 11.06 49.48
C GLU A 552 -5.14 10.00 49.19
N LEU A 553 -4.61 9.98 48.00
CA LEU A 553 -3.58 9.01 47.59
C LEU A 553 -2.24 9.31 48.26
N TYR A 554 -1.89 10.59 48.43
CA TYR A 554 -0.68 10.97 49.13
C TYR A 554 -0.76 10.55 50.64
N ALA A 555 -1.92 10.71 51.26
CA ALA A 555 -2.15 10.30 52.63
C ALA A 555 -2.10 8.78 52.86
N LYS A 556 -2.39 7.97 51.80
CA LYS A 556 -2.32 6.49 51.86
C LYS A 556 -0.91 5.94 51.86
N ASN A 557 0.11 6.77 51.57
CA ASN A 557 1.52 6.38 51.50
C ASN A 557 1.79 5.16 50.63
N GLY A 558 1.08 5.07 49.50
CA GLY A 558 1.14 3.97 48.53
C GLY A 558 2.06 4.24 47.32
N LEU A 559 1.75 3.59 46.20
CA LEU A 559 2.54 3.70 44.95
C LEU A 559 2.57 5.15 44.43
N TYR A 560 1.44 5.87 44.52
CA TYR A 560 1.37 7.28 44.11
C TYR A 560 2.35 8.15 44.93
N THR A 561 2.34 8.03 46.26
CA THR A 561 3.23 8.79 47.15
C THR A 561 4.70 8.49 46.79
N HIS A 562 5.05 7.21 46.65
CA HIS A 562 6.41 6.81 46.28
C HIS A 562 6.87 7.46 44.97
N MET A 563 5.99 7.54 43.95
CA MET A 563 6.31 8.18 42.67
C MET A 563 6.50 9.69 42.80
N VAL A 564 5.68 10.35 43.62
CA VAL A 564 5.81 11.80 43.92
C VAL A 564 7.13 12.08 44.64
N ASP A 565 7.48 11.29 45.65
CA ASP A 565 8.69 11.48 46.45
C ASP A 565 9.95 11.22 45.61
N LEU A 566 9.96 10.20 44.75
CA LEU A 566 11.06 9.96 43.82
C LEU A 566 11.28 11.13 42.85
N GLN A 567 10.22 11.73 42.34
CA GLN A 567 10.35 12.89 41.46
C GLN A 567 10.84 14.14 42.19
N ASN A 568 10.35 14.38 43.39
CA ASN A 568 10.82 15.50 44.21
C ASN A 568 12.29 15.31 44.60
N GLY A 569 12.69 14.09 44.94
CA GLY A 569 14.08 13.76 45.25
C GLY A 569 15.04 13.92 44.06
N SER A 570 14.60 13.59 42.86
CA SER A 570 15.42 13.74 41.62
C SER A 570 15.67 15.22 41.25
N GLN A 571 14.81 16.15 41.67
CA GLN A 571 14.98 17.59 41.43
C GLN A 571 16.01 18.25 42.34
N SER A 572 16.35 17.62 43.44
CA SER A 572 17.41 18.10 44.36
C SER A 572 18.83 17.76 43.88
N TRP A 573 18.96 17.03 42.76
CA TRP A 573 20.26 16.68 42.20
C TRP A 573 20.81 17.87 41.38
N SER A 574 21.75 18.61 41.99
CA SER A 574 22.54 19.67 41.34
C SER A 574 23.93 19.12 41.04
N ILE A 575 24.43 19.37 39.80
CA ILE A 575 25.82 19.11 39.42
C ILE A 575 26.73 20.14 40.11
#